data_2bf865492ba78eff779658b7860fe381
#
_entry.id   2bf865492ba78eff779658b7860fe381
#
_cell.length_a   1.000
_cell.length_b   1.000
_cell.length_c   1.000
_cell.angle_alpha   90.00
_cell.angle_beta   90.00
_cell.angle_gamma   90.00
#
_symmetry.space_group_name_H-M   'P 1'
#
loop_
_entity.id
_entity.type
_entity.pdbx_description
1 polymer ?
#
loop_
_entity_poly.entity_id
_entity_poly.type
_entity_poly.pdbx_seq_one_letter_code
_entity_poly.pdbx_strand_id
1 'polypeptide(L)'
;DDDCRSRNCRDCLTQTTDNASQINFPISRESRAYGVLALNSHPESLLRWQRDLFTSVANLFAIAMSLQSEEENIRRITLMKERNVIARELHDSLAQALSYLKIQATRLNRAIGSSDFEIMMDVSAELKRGLDSAYRQLRELLTTFRLKVDGKGLLDALQKTVDQFHEQSNMEISLNYDIFNIPLSPQEEIHLLQIIREAGQNAIHHSHGKNIHISLCSNDQQEVTLEIEDDGIGINTDPEKRNHYGIAIIQERAYQLSGNAEIKRRNEGGTGVYFSFTPESVRKSEPETGA
;
A
#
# COMPACT_ATOMS: atom_id res chain seq x y z
N ASP A 1 -36.34 10.88 8.15
CA ASP A 1 -37.19 10.27 7.11
C ASP A 1 -36.48 9.04 6.52
N ASP A 2 -36.51 7.94 7.33
CA ASP A 2 -35.82 6.68 7.01
C ASP A 2 -36.58 5.77 6.00
N ASP A 3 -37.69 6.24 5.47
CA ASP A 3 -38.60 5.43 4.64
C ASP A 3 -38.29 5.48 3.11
N CYS A 4 -37.30 6.27 2.71
CA CYS A 4 -36.94 6.44 1.29
C CYS A 4 -35.84 5.48 0.79
N ARG A 5 -35.26 4.63 1.65
CA ARG A 5 -34.18 3.70 1.29
C ARG A 5 -34.63 2.42 0.57
N SER A 6 -35.92 2.13 0.56
CA SER A 6 -36.46 0.86 0.01
C SER A 6 -37.37 1.00 -1.21
N ARG A 7 -37.68 2.21 -1.65
CA ARG A 7 -38.54 2.43 -2.84
C ARG A 7 -37.72 2.96 -4.00
N ASN A 8 -37.91 2.37 -5.18
CA ASN A 8 -37.36 2.87 -6.44
C ASN A 8 -37.64 4.37 -6.57
N CYS A 9 -36.63 5.22 -6.80
CA CYS A 9 -36.77 6.66 -6.99
C CYS A 9 -37.82 7.05 -8.07
N ARG A 10 -38.20 6.14 -8.95
CA ARG A 10 -39.28 6.32 -9.92
C ARG A 10 -40.64 6.55 -9.25
N ASP A 11 -40.93 5.87 -8.14
CA ASP A 11 -42.22 5.98 -7.44
C ASP A 11 -42.34 7.27 -6.61
N CYS A 12 -41.20 7.79 -6.14
CA CYS A 12 -41.16 9.10 -5.47
C CYS A 12 -41.34 10.27 -6.44
N LEU A 13 -41.07 10.08 -7.75
CA LEU A 13 -41.24 11.08 -8.80
C LEU A 13 -42.69 11.27 -9.25
N THR A 14 -43.60 10.32 -8.91
CA THR A 14 -44.98 10.29 -9.37
C THR A 14 -46.01 10.59 -8.27
N GLN A 15 -45.61 10.65 -7.00
CA GLN A 15 -46.51 11.08 -5.93
C GLN A 15 -46.58 12.62 -5.87
N THR A 16 -47.45 13.19 -6.71
CA THR A 16 -48.01 14.50 -6.46
C THR A 16 -48.86 14.42 -5.19
N THR A 17 -48.30 14.87 -4.08
CA THR A 17 -49.13 15.20 -2.92
C THR A 17 -49.99 16.42 -3.27
N ASP A 18 -51.27 16.28 -3.10
CA ASP A 18 -52.33 17.26 -3.45
C ASP A 18 -52.28 18.60 -2.64
N ASN A 19 -51.18 18.91 -2.02
CA ASN A 19 -50.99 20.12 -1.26
C ASN A 19 -49.64 20.78 -1.56
N ALA A 20 -49.71 21.80 -2.37
CA ALA A 20 -48.66 22.76 -2.65
C ALA A 20 -47.92 22.57 -3.97
N SER A 21 -47.92 23.56 -4.66
CA SER A 21 -47.15 24.07 -5.77
C SER A 21 -45.69 23.67 -5.75
N GLN A 22 -45.40 22.41 -6.07
CA GLN A 22 -44.05 21.94 -6.19
C GLN A 22 -43.75 21.53 -7.62
N ILE A 23 -42.71 22.07 -8.19
CA ILE A 23 -42.25 21.76 -9.54
C ILE A 23 -40.99 20.91 -9.40
N ASN A 24 -40.98 19.76 -10.01
CA ASN A 24 -39.88 18.80 -9.95
C ASN A 24 -39.14 18.75 -11.28
N PHE A 25 -37.80 18.93 -11.21
CA PHE A 25 -36.91 18.78 -12.36
C PHE A 25 -36.07 17.51 -12.13
N PRO A 26 -36.21 16.46 -12.94
CA PRO A 26 -35.50 15.22 -12.75
C PRO A 26 -34.00 15.40 -13.03
N ILE A 27 -33.18 14.93 -12.12
CA ILE A 27 -31.72 14.80 -12.29
C ILE A 27 -31.47 13.41 -12.80
N SER A 28 -31.44 13.21 -14.11
CA SER A 28 -31.29 11.91 -14.75
C SER A 28 -30.43 11.99 -16.00
N ARG A 29 -29.66 10.93 -16.26
CA ARG A 29 -28.87 10.81 -17.49
C ARG A 29 -28.97 9.37 -18.01
N GLU A 30 -29.23 9.27 -19.32
CA GLU A 30 -29.42 8.00 -20.01
C GLU A 30 -30.43 7.08 -19.31
N SER A 31 -30.57 6.24 -18.74
CA SER A 31 -31.61 5.46 -18.02
C SER A 31 -31.44 5.50 -16.50
N ARG A 32 -30.54 6.32 -15.98
CA ARG A 32 -30.24 6.36 -14.54
C ARG A 32 -30.74 7.66 -13.91
N ALA A 33 -31.57 7.52 -12.88
CA ALA A 33 -32.01 8.64 -12.07
C ALA A 33 -31.09 8.83 -10.86
N TYR A 34 -30.63 10.07 -10.67
CA TYR A 34 -29.74 10.44 -9.55
C TYR A 34 -30.50 11.19 -8.45
N GLY A 35 -31.61 11.84 -8.80
CA GLY A 35 -32.40 12.60 -7.86
C GLY A 35 -33.40 13.52 -8.55
N VAL A 36 -33.93 14.46 -7.79
CA VAL A 36 -34.89 15.47 -8.25
C VAL A 36 -34.52 16.82 -7.65
N LEU A 37 -34.50 17.84 -8.47
CA LEU A 37 -34.47 19.23 -8.03
C LEU A 37 -35.92 19.69 -7.83
N ALA A 38 -36.34 19.89 -6.58
CA ALA A 38 -37.69 20.29 -6.23
C ALA A 38 -37.75 21.80 -5.94
N LEU A 39 -38.63 22.51 -6.59
CA LEU A 39 -38.87 23.91 -6.37
C LEU A 39 -40.28 24.12 -5.79
N ASN A 40 -40.38 24.75 -4.64
CA ASN A 40 -41.66 25.13 -4.03
C ASN A 40 -42.17 26.42 -4.71
N SER A 41 -42.97 26.24 -5.74
CA SER A 41 -43.57 27.35 -6.48
C SER A 41 -44.79 26.88 -7.27
N HIS A 42 -45.77 27.76 -7.51
CA HIS A 42 -46.94 27.43 -8.33
C HIS A 42 -46.48 27.15 -9.77
N PRO A 43 -46.97 26.08 -10.44
CA PRO A 43 -46.56 25.72 -11.79
C PRO A 43 -46.75 26.84 -12.82
N GLU A 44 -47.78 27.65 -12.62
CA GLU A 44 -48.11 28.79 -13.50
C GLU A 44 -47.29 30.06 -13.21
N SER A 45 -46.55 30.11 -12.10
CA SER A 45 -45.76 31.29 -11.73
C SER A 45 -44.37 31.33 -12.33
N LEU A 46 -43.88 30.21 -12.90
CA LEU A 46 -42.58 30.15 -13.54
C LEU A 46 -42.61 30.60 -14.98
N LEU A 47 -41.83 31.63 -15.28
CA LEU A 47 -41.58 32.06 -16.63
C LEU A 47 -40.81 30.98 -17.43
N ARG A 48 -41.01 30.94 -18.73
CA ARG A 48 -40.41 29.93 -19.62
C ARG A 48 -38.88 29.83 -19.45
N TRP A 49 -38.19 30.98 -19.40
CA TRP A 49 -36.74 31.01 -19.21
C TRP A 49 -36.27 30.49 -17.85
N GLN A 50 -37.09 30.66 -16.82
CA GLN A 50 -36.80 30.11 -15.49
C GLN A 50 -36.87 28.58 -15.47
N ARG A 51 -37.88 28.03 -16.15
CA ARG A 51 -38.03 26.56 -16.31
C ARG A 51 -36.86 25.99 -17.12
N ASP A 52 -36.44 26.66 -18.19
CA ASP A 52 -35.30 26.26 -19.01
C ASP A 52 -33.99 26.30 -18.18
N LEU A 53 -33.84 27.33 -17.32
CA LEU A 53 -32.71 27.45 -16.41
C LEU A 53 -32.65 26.29 -15.41
N PHE A 54 -33.76 25.97 -14.70
CA PHE A 54 -33.78 24.87 -13.75
C PHE A 54 -33.57 23.52 -14.42
N THR A 55 -34.07 23.32 -15.62
CA THR A 55 -33.81 22.13 -16.44
C THR A 55 -32.31 22.02 -16.76
N SER A 56 -31.68 23.12 -17.14
CA SER A 56 -30.24 23.16 -17.42
C SER A 56 -29.40 22.86 -16.18
N VAL A 57 -29.78 23.43 -15.05
CA VAL A 57 -29.12 23.13 -13.74
C VAL A 57 -29.29 21.67 -13.37
N ALA A 58 -30.49 21.09 -13.49
CA ALA A 58 -30.72 19.67 -13.24
C ALA A 58 -29.86 18.76 -14.14
N ASN A 59 -29.70 19.13 -15.40
CA ASN A 59 -28.85 18.43 -16.35
C ASN A 59 -27.36 18.53 -15.97
N LEU A 60 -26.88 19.69 -15.52
CA LEU A 60 -25.51 19.85 -15.04
C LEU A 60 -25.23 18.96 -13.79
N PHE A 61 -26.18 18.94 -12.86
CA PHE A 61 -26.08 18.01 -11.70
C PHE A 61 -26.07 16.54 -12.14
N ALA A 62 -26.91 16.17 -13.13
CA ALA A 62 -26.93 14.82 -13.66
C ALA A 62 -25.59 14.42 -14.28
N ILE A 63 -24.93 15.33 -15.01
CA ILE A 63 -23.59 15.12 -15.58
C ILE A 63 -22.56 14.96 -14.46
N ALA A 64 -22.53 15.85 -13.48
CA ALA A 64 -21.59 15.81 -12.38
C ALA A 64 -21.72 14.51 -11.56
N MET A 65 -22.95 14.11 -11.21
CA MET A 65 -23.23 12.86 -10.48
C MET A 65 -22.91 11.63 -11.30
N SER A 66 -23.12 11.66 -12.61
CA SER A 66 -22.75 10.58 -13.52
C SER A 66 -21.24 10.38 -13.55
N LEU A 67 -20.46 11.45 -13.69
CA LEU A 67 -18.99 11.40 -13.71
C LEU A 67 -18.45 10.88 -12.38
N GLN A 68 -18.95 11.37 -11.25
CA GLN A 68 -18.54 10.89 -9.94
C GLN A 68 -18.83 9.39 -9.75
N SER A 69 -20.02 8.94 -10.15
CA SER A 69 -20.39 7.52 -10.08
C SER A 69 -19.53 6.63 -10.98
N GLU A 70 -19.12 7.13 -12.15
CA GLU A 70 -18.25 6.42 -13.08
C GLU A 70 -16.83 6.31 -12.52
N GLU A 71 -16.29 7.39 -11.93
CA GLU A 71 -15.00 7.39 -11.25
C GLU A 71 -14.96 6.39 -10.09
N GLU A 72 -16.00 6.38 -9.24
CA GLU A 72 -16.12 5.40 -8.14
C GLU A 72 -16.17 3.96 -8.65
N ASN A 73 -16.90 3.70 -9.75
CA ASN A 73 -16.97 2.38 -10.35
C ASN A 73 -15.62 1.94 -10.95
N ILE A 74 -14.93 2.82 -11.66
CA ILE A 74 -13.58 2.55 -12.19
C ILE A 74 -12.63 2.21 -11.05
N ARG A 75 -12.63 3.03 -10.00
CA ARG A 75 -11.80 2.79 -8.80
C ARG A 75 -12.11 1.42 -8.17
N ARG A 76 -13.39 1.08 -8.03
CA ARG A 76 -13.82 -0.21 -7.49
C ARG A 76 -13.37 -1.39 -8.35
N ILE A 77 -13.51 -1.29 -9.68
CA ILE A 77 -13.09 -2.34 -10.62
C ILE A 77 -11.58 -2.50 -10.59
N THR A 78 -10.84 -1.41 -10.51
CA THR A 78 -9.37 -1.43 -10.41
C THR A 78 -8.92 -2.14 -9.14
N LEU A 79 -9.50 -1.79 -7.99
CA LEU A 79 -9.21 -2.46 -6.72
C LEU A 79 -9.55 -3.96 -6.75
N MET A 80 -10.65 -4.35 -7.41
CA MET A 80 -11.01 -5.77 -7.56
C MET A 80 -10.02 -6.53 -8.46
N LYS A 81 -9.57 -5.91 -9.55
CA LYS A 81 -8.54 -6.49 -10.44
C LYS A 81 -7.23 -6.70 -9.69
N GLU A 82 -6.78 -5.68 -8.96
CA GLU A 82 -5.58 -5.78 -8.14
C GLU A 82 -5.67 -6.88 -7.08
N ARG A 83 -6.79 -6.98 -6.36
CA ARG A 83 -7.02 -8.08 -5.41
C ARG A 83 -6.88 -9.46 -6.05
N ASN A 84 -7.40 -9.63 -7.26
CA ASN A 84 -7.34 -10.90 -7.98
C ASN A 84 -5.90 -11.23 -8.45
N VAL A 85 -5.12 -10.24 -8.84
CA VAL A 85 -3.70 -10.44 -9.19
C VAL A 85 -2.92 -10.86 -7.96
N ILE A 86 -3.05 -10.14 -6.86
CA ILE A 86 -2.37 -10.44 -5.59
C ILE A 86 -2.77 -11.82 -5.07
N ALA A 87 -4.06 -12.18 -5.14
CA ALA A 87 -4.53 -13.50 -4.71
C ALA A 87 -3.89 -14.65 -5.51
N ARG A 88 -3.66 -14.46 -6.80
CA ARG A 88 -2.93 -15.43 -7.64
C ARG A 88 -1.45 -15.51 -7.25
N GLU A 89 -0.78 -14.38 -7.11
CA GLU A 89 0.63 -14.33 -6.71
C GLU A 89 0.83 -14.99 -5.34
N LEU A 90 -0.08 -14.73 -4.37
CA LEU A 90 -0.12 -15.41 -3.08
C LEU A 90 -0.27 -16.92 -3.22
N HIS A 91 -1.23 -17.34 -4.02
CA HIS A 91 -1.50 -18.77 -4.23
C HIS A 91 -0.30 -19.48 -4.86
N ASP A 92 0.29 -18.88 -5.89
CA ASP A 92 1.39 -19.48 -6.64
C ASP A 92 2.67 -19.56 -5.79
N SER A 93 2.98 -18.49 -5.05
CA SER A 93 4.12 -18.45 -4.12
C SER A 93 3.95 -19.47 -2.97
N LEU A 94 2.76 -19.54 -2.36
CA LEU A 94 2.46 -20.53 -1.33
C LEU A 94 2.51 -21.97 -1.85
N ALA A 95 1.95 -22.23 -3.02
CA ALA A 95 1.96 -23.55 -3.63
C ALA A 95 3.39 -24.03 -3.92
N GLN A 96 4.25 -23.12 -4.39
CA GLN A 96 5.67 -23.39 -4.65
C GLN A 96 6.43 -23.69 -3.35
N ALA A 97 6.26 -22.86 -2.32
CA ALA A 97 6.91 -23.04 -1.03
C ALA A 97 6.46 -24.34 -0.34
N LEU A 98 5.16 -24.64 -0.32
CA LEU A 98 4.62 -25.88 0.25
C LEU A 98 5.09 -27.11 -0.52
N SER A 99 5.19 -27.04 -1.83
CA SER A 99 5.71 -28.14 -2.66
C SER A 99 7.17 -28.43 -2.34
N TYR A 100 8.00 -27.40 -2.22
CA TYR A 100 9.39 -27.53 -1.80
C TYR A 100 9.51 -28.16 -0.41
N LEU A 101 8.78 -27.64 0.59
CA LEU A 101 8.78 -28.17 1.95
C LEU A 101 8.32 -29.63 1.99
N LYS A 102 7.32 -30.02 1.20
CA LYS A 102 6.85 -31.41 1.06
C LYS A 102 7.95 -32.33 0.55
N ILE A 103 8.72 -31.88 -0.45
CA ILE A 103 9.86 -32.65 -0.98
C ILE A 103 10.93 -32.83 0.10
N GLN A 104 11.29 -31.75 0.82
CA GLN A 104 12.30 -31.84 1.89
C GLN A 104 11.84 -32.71 3.04
N ALA A 105 10.57 -32.64 3.45
CA ALA A 105 10.01 -33.53 4.46
C ALA A 105 10.05 -35.02 4.03
N THR A 106 9.80 -35.29 2.74
CA THR A 106 9.91 -36.66 2.20
C THR A 106 11.37 -37.14 2.21
N ARG A 107 12.33 -36.29 1.87
CA ARG A 107 13.77 -36.60 1.94
C ARG A 107 14.20 -36.89 3.39
N LEU A 108 13.73 -36.07 4.33
CA LEU A 108 14.01 -36.28 5.77
C LEU A 108 13.48 -37.62 6.27
N ASN A 109 12.21 -37.95 5.94
CA ASN A 109 11.63 -39.24 6.32
C ASN A 109 12.42 -40.43 5.77
N ARG A 110 12.95 -40.31 4.55
CA ARG A 110 13.76 -41.35 3.90
C ARG A 110 15.10 -41.48 4.59
N ALA A 111 15.77 -40.38 4.97
CA ALA A 111 17.04 -40.37 5.71
C ALA A 111 16.86 -40.98 7.11
N ILE A 112 15.75 -40.72 7.80
CA ILE A 112 15.40 -41.35 9.08
C ILE A 112 15.28 -42.89 8.90
N GLY A 113 14.60 -43.33 7.84
CA GLY A 113 14.44 -44.77 7.56
C GLY A 113 15.75 -45.48 7.22
N SER A 114 16.74 -44.79 6.70
CA SER A 114 18.09 -45.31 6.41
C SER A 114 19.09 -45.08 7.55
N SER A 115 18.69 -44.43 8.63
CA SER A 115 19.55 -44.06 9.78
C SER A 115 20.79 -43.22 9.36
N ASP A 116 20.67 -42.44 8.28
CA ASP A 116 21.75 -41.60 7.78
C ASP A 116 21.72 -40.23 8.47
N PHE A 117 22.56 -40.11 9.48
CA PHE A 117 22.58 -38.92 10.36
C PHE A 117 23.06 -37.65 9.65
N GLU A 118 24.00 -37.79 8.71
CA GLU A 118 24.56 -36.66 7.97
C GLU A 118 23.50 -36.05 7.04
N ILE A 119 22.83 -36.89 6.29
CA ILE A 119 21.71 -36.47 5.42
C ILE A 119 20.53 -35.90 6.23
N MET A 120 20.24 -36.46 7.41
CA MET A 120 19.18 -35.93 8.30
C MET A 120 19.48 -34.49 8.74
N MET A 121 20.72 -34.21 9.15
CA MET A 121 21.11 -32.86 9.56
C MET A 121 21.04 -31.86 8.42
N ASP A 122 21.54 -32.21 7.25
CA ASP A 122 21.49 -31.34 6.05
C ASP A 122 20.07 -31.05 5.60
N VAL A 123 19.21 -32.06 5.48
CA VAL A 123 17.83 -31.91 5.06
C VAL A 123 17.01 -31.14 6.10
N SER A 124 17.28 -31.31 7.38
CA SER A 124 16.67 -30.54 8.47
C SER A 124 17.03 -29.06 8.36
N ALA A 125 18.31 -28.75 8.09
CA ALA A 125 18.74 -27.37 7.85
C ALA A 125 18.12 -26.75 6.59
N GLU A 126 18.00 -27.52 5.50
CA GLU A 126 17.31 -27.09 4.28
C GLU A 126 15.82 -26.84 4.51
N LEU A 127 15.14 -27.71 5.27
CA LEU A 127 13.74 -27.57 5.63
C LEU A 127 13.50 -26.27 6.42
N LYS A 128 14.36 -26.01 7.42
CA LYS A 128 14.30 -24.78 8.22
C LYS A 128 14.47 -23.54 7.34
N ARG A 129 15.50 -23.52 6.49
CA ARG A 129 15.74 -22.40 5.54
C ARG A 129 14.55 -22.18 4.59
N GLY A 130 13.97 -23.26 4.06
CA GLY A 130 12.79 -23.20 3.21
C GLY A 130 11.55 -22.64 3.93
N LEU A 131 11.34 -23.03 5.19
CA LEU A 131 10.26 -22.53 6.02
C LEU A 131 10.42 -21.03 6.32
N ASP A 132 11.62 -20.61 6.69
CA ASP A 132 11.93 -19.19 6.96
C ASP A 132 11.75 -18.34 5.70
N SER A 133 12.11 -18.86 4.52
CA SER A 133 11.89 -18.19 3.23
C SER A 133 10.40 -18.05 2.90
N ALA A 134 9.63 -19.15 3.04
CA ALA A 134 8.19 -19.15 2.80
C ALA A 134 7.45 -18.18 3.75
N TYR A 135 7.84 -18.15 5.02
CA TYR A 135 7.27 -17.24 6.01
C TYR A 135 7.54 -15.77 5.65
N ARG A 136 8.77 -15.44 5.19
CA ARG A 136 9.10 -14.09 4.73
C ARG A 136 8.27 -13.69 3.53
N GLN A 137 8.20 -14.52 2.49
CA GLN A 137 7.40 -14.26 1.29
C GLN A 137 5.93 -14.02 1.63
N LEU A 138 5.35 -14.84 2.51
CA LEU A 138 3.97 -14.66 2.95
C LEU A 138 3.78 -13.31 3.66
N ARG A 139 4.69 -12.94 4.54
CA ARG A 139 4.63 -11.67 5.28
C ARG A 139 4.76 -10.47 4.33
N GLU A 140 5.61 -10.54 3.32
CA GLU A 140 5.77 -9.53 2.29
C GLU A 140 4.49 -9.33 1.49
N LEU A 141 3.89 -10.43 1.02
CA LEU A 141 2.65 -10.39 0.26
C LEU A 141 1.48 -9.84 1.08
N LEU A 142 1.38 -10.21 2.36
CA LEU A 142 0.37 -9.65 3.27
C LEU A 142 0.58 -8.14 3.52
N THR A 143 1.82 -7.69 3.60
CA THR A 143 2.15 -6.26 3.75
C THR A 143 1.76 -5.48 2.49
N THR A 144 2.08 -6.01 1.31
CA THR A 144 1.66 -5.49 0.01
C THR A 144 0.15 -5.35 -0.09
N PHE A 145 -0.56 -6.40 0.33
CA PHE A 145 -2.03 -6.41 0.32
C PHE A 145 -2.60 -5.30 1.21
N ARG A 146 -2.02 -5.08 2.38
CA ARG A 146 -2.50 -4.08 3.35
C ARG A 146 -2.30 -2.64 2.85
N LEU A 147 -1.17 -2.34 2.21
CA LEU A 147 -0.90 -1.03 1.62
C LEU A 147 -1.89 -0.67 0.51
N LYS A 148 -2.18 -1.64 -0.38
CA LYS A 148 -3.09 -1.43 -1.51
C LYS A 148 -4.57 -1.37 -1.10
N VAL A 149 -4.98 -2.14 -0.08
CA VAL A 149 -6.39 -2.21 0.35
C VAL A 149 -6.82 -0.97 1.15
N ASP A 150 -5.95 -0.45 2.01
CA ASP A 150 -6.28 0.71 2.85
C ASP A 150 -6.29 2.03 2.04
N GLY A 151 -5.65 2.07 0.86
CA GLY A 151 -5.74 3.17 -0.10
C GLY A 151 -5.24 4.54 0.40
N LYS A 152 -4.53 4.57 1.54
CA LYS A 152 -4.09 5.78 2.23
C LYS A 152 -2.63 6.15 1.93
N GLY A 153 -1.95 5.34 1.08
CA GLY A 153 -0.58 5.59 0.64
C GLY A 153 0.51 5.25 1.66
N LEU A 154 1.76 5.48 1.24
CA LEU A 154 2.96 5.13 2.00
C LEU A 154 3.03 5.83 3.37
N LEU A 155 2.64 7.10 3.47
CA LEU A 155 2.72 7.87 4.72
C LEU A 155 1.87 7.24 5.84
N ASP A 156 0.62 6.85 5.56
CA ASP A 156 -0.26 6.19 6.55
C ASP A 156 0.32 4.84 7.00
N ALA A 157 0.93 4.10 6.08
CA ALA A 157 1.58 2.82 6.40
C ALA A 157 2.84 3.00 7.25
N LEU A 158 3.62 4.06 7.00
CA LEU A 158 4.78 4.42 7.81
C LEU A 158 4.37 4.85 9.20
N GLN A 159 3.33 5.67 9.32
CA GLN A 159 2.80 6.11 10.61
C GLN A 159 2.37 4.91 11.48
N LYS A 160 1.59 3.98 10.91
CA LYS A 160 1.22 2.73 11.58
C LYS A 160 2.43 1.86 11.97
N THR A 161 3.49 1.89 11.16
CA THR A 161 4.72 1.16 11.46
C THR A 161 5.46 1.79 12.64
N VAL A 162 5.52 3.11 12.69
CA VAL A 162 6.08 3.86 13.83
C VAL A 162 5.29 3.60 15.10
N ASP A 163 3.94 3.62 15.04
CA ASP A 163 3.07 3.30 16.18
C ASP A 163 3.35 1.86 16.69
N GLN A 164 3.49 0.89 15.79
CA GLN A 164 3.85 -0.48 16.15
C GLN A 164 5.23 -0.59 16.81
N PHE A 165 6.20 0.17 16.36
CA PHE A 165 7.53 0.21 16.96
C PHE A 165 7.51 0.83 18.36
N HIS A 166 6.69 1.87 18.58
CA HIS A 166 6.48 2.44 19.91
C HIS A 166 5.82 1.44 20.87
N GLU A 167 4.86 0.62 20.39
CA GLU A 167 4.25 -0.43 21.21
C GLU A 167 5.22 -1.56 21.55
N GLN A 168 6.20 -1.84 20.69
CA GLN A 168 7.15 -2.94 20.85
C GLN A 168 8.43 -2.57 21.62
N SER A 169 8.71 -1.29 21.76
CA SER A 169 9.93 -0.80 22.38
C SER A 169 9.70 0.46 23.21
N ASN A 170 10.63 0.75 24.12
CA ASN A 170 10.66 2.02 24.85
C ASN A 170 11.51 3.08 24.14
N MET A 171 11.76 2.91 22.85
CA MET A 171 12.55 3.84 22.05
C MET A 171 11.70 5.01 21.56
N GLU A 172 12.29 6.18 21.49
CA GLU A 172 11.69 7.34 20.82
C GLU A 172 11.95 7.23 19.31
N ILE A 173 10.87 7.28 18.52
CA ILE A 173 10.94 7.07 17.07
C ILE A 173 10.40 8.31 16.38
N SER A 174 11.24 8.95 15.59
CA SER A 174 10.87 10.11 14.80
C SER A 174 10.77 9.76 13.32
N LEU A 175 9.73 10.27 12.66
CA LEU A 175 9.50 10.11 11.22
C LEU A 175 9.47 11.48 10.55
N ASN A 176 10.41 11.72 9.67
CA ASN A 176 10.43 12.84 8.74
C ASN A 176 10.02 12.32 7.36
N TYR A 177 8.89 12.80 6.81
CA TYR A 177 8.38 12.43 5.51
C TYR A 177 8.23 13.68 4.64
N ASP A 178 9.11 13.83 3.67
CA ASP A 178 9.17 14.98 2.77
C ASP A 178 9.31 14.54 1.31
N ILE A 179 8.31 13.75 0.86
CA ILE A 179 8.16 13.37 -0.55
C ILE A 179 6.88 14.02 -1.06
N PHE A 180 7.00 15.26 -1.57
CA PHE A 180 5.87 15.95 -2.17
C PHE A 180 5.93 15.86 -3.69
N ASN A 181 4.77 15.53 -4.31
CA ASN A 181 4.56 15.51 -5.77
C ASN A 181 5.40 14.49 -6.56
N ILE A 182 6.00 13.50 -5.92
CA ILE A 182 6.65 12.39 -6.60
C ILE A 182 5.74 11.16 -6.51
N PRO A 183 5.10 10.74 -7.60
CA PRO A 183 4.28 9.54 -7.58
C PRO A 183 5.18 8.31 -7.54
N LEU A 184 5.14 7.60 -6.41
CA LEU A 184 5.77 6.29 -6.26
C LEU A 184 4.83 5.20 -6.81
N SER A 185 5.38 4.23 -7.50
CA SER A 185 4.64 3.03 -7.86
C SER A 185 4.32 2.21 -6.61
N PRO A 186 3.25 1.40 -6.61
CA PRO A 186 2.92 0.54 -5.48
C PRO A 186 4.06 -0.42 -5.08
N GLN A 187 4.89 -0.84 -6.02
CA GLN A 187 6.05 -1.68 -5.74
C GLN A 187 7.15 -0.90 -5.01
N GLU A 188 7.40 0.35 -5.41
CA GLU A 188 8.36 1.22 -4.74
C GLU A 188 7.95 1.50 -3.30
N GLU A 189 6.68 1.82 -3.06
CA GLU A 189 6.14 2.01 -1.70
C GLU A 189 6.34 0.77 -0.81
N ILE A 190 6.14 -0.41 -1.37
CA ILE A 190 6.29 -1.68 -0.66
C ILE A 190 7.75 -1.92 -0.29
N HIS A 191 8.67 -1.75 -1.23
CA HIS A 191 10.09 -1.98 -0.96
C HIS A 191 10.63 -0.98 0.06
N LEU A 192 10.25 0.30 -0.02
CA LEU A 192 10.59 1.30 0.98
C LEU A 192 10.08 0.92 2.37
N LEU A 193 8.80 0.53 2.47
CA LEU A 193 8.21 0.12 3.74
C LEU A 193 8.92 -1.12 4.33
N GLN A 194 9.32 -2.06 3.49
CA GLN A 194 10.06 -3.25 3.93
C GLN A 194 11.45 -2.93 4.45
N ILE A 195 12.19 -2.04 3.76
CA ILE A 195 13.50 -1.57 4.22
C ILE A 195 13.35 -0.90 5.59
N ILE A 196 12.37 0.00 5.74
CA ILE A 196 12.11 0.72 6.99
C ILE A 196 11.74 -0.24 8.13
N ARG A 197 10.88 -1.22 7.86
CA ARG A 197 10.50 -2.21 8.87
C ARG A 197 11.65 -3.09 9.31
N GLU A 198 12.46 -3.56 8.37
CA GLU A 198 13.60 -4.41 8.69
C GLU A 198 14.68 -3.66 9.46
N ALA A 199 15.02 -2.43 9.00
CA ALA A 199 15.99 -1.59 9.69
C ALA A 199 15.51 -1.17 11.08
N GLY A 200 14.23 -0.77 11.22
CA GLY A 200 13.65 -0.42 12.52
C GLY A 200 13.58 -1.60 13.49
N GLN A 201 13.22 -2.80 13.02
CA GLN A 201 13.24 -4.00 13.85
C GLN A 201 14.66 -4.37 14.28
N ASN A 202 15.65 -4.23 13.39
CA ASN A 202 17.06 -4.44 13.73
C ASN A 202 17.52 -3.46 14.81
N ALA A 203 17.14 -2.20 14.71
CA ALA A 203 17.42 -1.19 15.73
C ALA A 203 16.78 -1.58 17.08
N ILE A 204 15.50 -1.94 17.12
CA ILE A 204 14.79 -2.33 18.34
C ILE A 204 15.43 -3.54 19.00
N HIS A 205 15.82 -4.57 18.22
CA HIS A 205 16.33 -5.83 18.80
C HIS A 205 17.81 -5.81 19.13
N HIS A 206 18.61 -4.99 18.43
CA HIS A 206 20.06 -5.12 18.46
C HIS A 206 20.82 -3.85 18.84
N SER A 207 20.22 -2.67 18.72
CA SER A 207 20.95 -1.42 18.93
C SER A 207 21.25 -1.13 20.39
N HIS A 208 20.37 -1.51 21.33
CA HIS A 208 20.38 -1.06 22.71
C HIS A 208 20.37 0.47 22.83
N GLY A 209 19.89 1.17 21.79
CA GLY A 209 19.74 2.61 21.74
C GLY A 209 18.44 3.09 22.39
N LYS A 210 18.23 4.39 22.35
CA LYS A 210 17.02 5.04 22.86
C LYS A 210 16.21 5.71 21.76
N ASN A 211 16.86 6.06 20.65
CA ASN A 211 16.26 6.83 19.59
C ASN A 211 16.41 6.12 18.23
N ILE A 212 15.37 6.19 17.41
CA ILE A 212 15.40 5.82 15.99
C ILE A 212 14.89 7.02 15.19
N HIS A 213 15.69 7.47 14.23
CA HIS A 213 15.30 8.50 13.28
C HIS A 213 15.07 7.90 11.90
N ILE A 214 13.90 8.13 11.34
CA ILE A 214 13.53 7.70 9.98
C ILE A 214 13.28 8.95 9.15
N SER A 215 14.02 9.14 8.08
CA SER A 215 13.87 10.26 7.16
C SER A 215 13.68 9.74 5.74
N LEU A 216 12.63 10.17 5.09
CA LEU A 216 12.30 9.87 3.70
C LEU A 216 12.02 11.19 2.97
N CYS A 217 13.00 11.65 2.21
CA CYS A 217 12.98 12.97 1.58
C CYS A 217 13.24 12.86 0.08
N SER A 218 12.92 13.90 -0.65
CA SER A 218 13.29 14.03 -2.06
C SER A 218 14.11 15.30 -2.30
N ASN A 219 15.03 15.22 -3.26
CA ASN A 219 15.83 16.37 -3.68
C ASN A 219 15.23 17.07 -4.92
N ASP A 220 15.83 18.18 -5.35
CA ASP A 220 15.40 18.94 -6.52
C ASP A 220 15.51 18.14 -7.84
N GLN A 221 16.28 17.06 -7.87
CA GLN A 221 16.42 16.15 -8.99
C GLN A 221 15.39 15.01 -8.95
N GLN A 222 14.42 15.10 -8.02
CA GLN A 222 13.40 14.09 -7.79
C GLN A 222 13.97 12.70 -7.40
N GLU A 223 15.19 12.65 -6.91
CA GLU A 223 15.74 11.46 -6.29
C GLU A 223 15.20 11.33 -4.86
N VAL A 224 14.76 10.15 -4.50
CA VAL A 224 14.25 9.83 -3.16
C VAL A 224 15.37 9.26 -2.32
N THR A 225 15.59 9.83 -1.15
CA THR A 225 16.59 9.41 -0.17
C THR A 225 15.90 8.90 1.08
N LEU A 226 16.31 7.72 1.55
CA LEU A 226 15.88 7.08 2.79
C LEU A 226 17.08 6.99 3.74
N GLU A 227 16.90 7.49 4.94
CA GLU A 227 17.87 7.40 6.04
C GLU A 227 17.17 6.82 7.27
N ILE A 228 17.76 5.80 7.87
CA ILE A 228 17.26 5.20 9.10
C ILE A 228 18.45 5.09 10.05
N GLU A 229 18.38 5.78 11.17
CA GLU A 229 19.49 5.90 12.11
C GLU A 229 19.05 5.54 13.53
N ASP A 230 19.87 4.73 14.22
CA ASP A 230 19.76 4.51 15.65
C ASP A 230 20.95 5.14 16.40
N ASP A 231 20.80 5.35 17.70
CA ASP A 231 21.82 5.89 18.59
C ASP A 231 22.46 4.81 19.49
N GLY A 232 22.37 3.55 19.10
CA GLY A 232 22.81 2.41 19.92
C GLY A 232 24.30 2.09 19.79
N ILE A 233 24.62 0.81 20.03
CA ILE A 233 26.01 0.31 20.03
C ILE A 233 26.64 0.22 18.64
N GLY A 234 25.82 0.34 17.58
CA GLY A 234 26.23 0.24 16.20
C GLY A 234 26.49 -1.19 15.72
N ILE A 235 26.51 -1.33 14.39
CA ILE A 235 26.72 -2.63 13.75
C ILE A 235 28.18 -3.11 13.99
N ASN A 236 28.31 -4.39 14.30
CA ASN A 236 29.63 -5.02 14.38
C ASN A 236 30.10 -5.39 12.96
N THR A 237 31.29 -4.92 12.59
CA THR A 237 31.88 -5.13 11.26
C THR A 237 32.55 -6.50 11.12
N ASP A 238 32.54 -7.34 12.15
CA ASP A 238 33.15 -8.68 12.14
C ASP A 238 32.38 -9.65 11.22
N PRO A 239 33.02 -10.16 10.14
CA PRO A 239 32.35 -11.00 9.16
C PRO A 239 31.88 -12.35 9.70
N GLU A 240 32.53 -12.88 10.76
CA GLU A 240 32.26 -14.21 11.28
C GLU A 240 31.04 -14.31 12.21
N LYS A 241 30.56 -13.17 12.75
CA LYS A 241 29.42 -13.11 13.67
C LYS A 241 28.11 -12.69 12.98
N ARG A 242 28.08 -12.74 11.69
CA ARG A 242 26.99 -12.19 10.90
C ARG A 242 25.80 -13.14 10.80
N ASN A 243 24.80 -12.97 11.64
CA ASN A 243 23.42 -13.43 11.36
C ASN A 243 22.74 -12.41 10.44
N HIS A 244 23.08 -12.47 9.11
CA HIS A 244 22.87 -11.34 8.20
C HIS A 244 21.61 -11.42 7.33
N TYR A 245 20.61 -12.16 7.75
CA TYR A 245 19.38 -12.23 6.96
C TYR A 245 18.70 -10.86 6.78
N GLY A 246 18.66 -10.01 7.82
CA GLY A 246 18.07 -8.69 7.76
C GLY A 246 18.79 -7.73 6.81
N ILE A 247 20.14 -7.72 6.88
CA ILE A 247 20.96 -6.89 5.98
C ILE A 247 20.78 -7.32 4.52
N ALA A 248 20.78 -8.62 4.25
CA ALA A 248 20.57 -9.14 2.90
C ALA A 248 19.18 -8.76 2.36
N ILE A 249 18.15 -8.75 3.21
CA ILE A 249 16.80 -8.28 2.82
C ILE A 249 16.84 -6.80 2.44
N ILE A 250 17.45 -5.95 3.26
CA ILE A 250 17.55 -4.51 2.97
C ILE A 250 18.27 -4.28 1.63
N GLN A 251 19.39 -4.97 1.40
CA GLN A 251 20.16 -4.86 0.16
C GLN A 251 19.39 -5.35 -1.06
N GLU A 252 18.69 -6.48 -0.93
CA GLU A 252 17.86 -7.01 -2.01
C GLU A 252 16.73 -6.04 -2.38
N ARG A 253 16.05 -5.46 -1.39
CA ARG A 253 14.97 -4.49 -1.63
C ARG A 253 15.48 -3.18 -2.25
N ALA A 254 16.64 -2.71 -1.81
CA ALA A 254 17.30 -1.57 -2.43
C ALA A 254 17.67 -1.86 -3.91
N TYR A 255 18.16 -3.06 -4.21
CA TYR A 255 18.46 -3.48 -5.57
C TYR A 255 17.20 -3.52 -6.47
N GLN A 256 16.05 -3.98 -5.93
CA GLN A 256 14.76 -3.96 -6.66
C GLN A 256 14.31 -2.54 -7.00
N LEU A 257 14.71 -1.54 -6.22
CA LEU A 257 14.51 -0.12 -6.49
C LEU A 257 15.58 0.50 -7.40
N SER A 258 16.48 -0.32 -7.94
CA SER A 258 17.62 0.10 -8.77
C SER A 258 18.64 0.96 -8.02
N GLY A 259 18.76 0.77 -6.72
CA GLY A 259 19.73 1.43 -5.86
C GLY A 259 20.55 0.43 -5.04
N ASN A 260 21.41 0.96 -4.18
CA ASN A 260 22.22 0.17 -3.26
C ASN A 260 22.13 0.76 -1.85
N ALA A 261 21.80 -0.06 -0.85
CA ALA A 261 21.75 0.38 0.53
C ALA A 261 23.14 0.31 1.18
N GLU A 262 23.58 1.40 1.73
CA GLU A 262 24.79 1.48 2.56
C GLU A 262 24.38 1.31 4.04
N ILE A 263 24.93 0.30 4.70
CA ILE A 263 24.69 0.04 6.12
C ILE A 263 26.01 0.19 6.84
N LYS A 264 26.12 1.18 7.71
CA LYS A 264 27.38 1.52 8.37
C LYS A 264 27.18 1.94 9.82
N ARG A 265 28.25 1.84 10.59
CA ARG A 265 28.33 2.43 11.91
C ARG A 265 28.41 3.94 11.80
N ARG A 266 27.63 4.67 12.59
CA ARG A 266 27.65 6.13 12.66
C ARG A 266 28.81 6.62 13.52
N ASN A 267 29.34 7.80 13.19
CA ASN A 267 30.43 8.43 13.96
C ASN A 267 29.99 8.83 15.38
N GLU A 268 28.70 9.18 15.51
CA GLU A 268 28.10 9.60 16.79
C GLU A 268 27.59 8.42 17.64
N GLY A 269 27.81 7.18 17.17
CA GLY A 269 27.28 5.96 17.75
C GLY A 269 26.04 5.46 17.01
N GLY A 270 25.76 4.15 17.12
CA GLY A 270 24.62 3.52 16.45
C GLY A 270 24.91 3.06 15.02
N THR A 271 23.85 2.63 14.34
CA THR A 271 23.85 2.16 12.95
C THR A 271 23.08 3.13 12.09
N GLY A 272 23.54 3.37 10.87
CA GLY A 272 22.79 4.07 9.83
C GLY A 272 22.57 3.17 8.60
N VAL A 273 21.37 3.20 8.07
CA VAL A 273 20.97 2.63 6.77
C VAL A 273 20.65 3.79 5.85
N TYR A 274 21.41 3.90 4.77
CA TYR A 274 21.30 4.97 3.79
C TYR A 274 21.02 4.40 2.42
N PHE A 275 20.03 4.94 1.74
CA PHE A 275 19.60 4.47 0.44
C PHE A 275 19.05 5.62 -0.38
N SER A 276 19.37 5.67 -1.69
CA SER A 276 18.73 6.60 -2.62
C SER A 276 18.36 5.92 -3.92
N PHE A 277 17.33 6.41 -4.57
CA PHE A 277 16.90 5.94 -5.89
C PHE A 277 16.07 6.98 -6.63
N THR A 278 16.05 6.89 -7.96
CA THR A 278 15.17 7.68 -8.81
C THR A 278 13.91 6.87 -9.10
N PRO A 279 12.70 7.38 -8.75
CA PRO A 279 11.44 6.68 -9.01
C PRO A 279 11.18 6.40 -10.50
N GLU A 280 10.47 5.33 -10.78
CA GLU A 280 10.14 4.91 -12.15
C GLU A 280 9.35 5.97 -12.93
N SER A 281 8.49 6.72 -12.23
CA SER A 281 7.73 7.84 -12.78
C SER A 281 8.62 8.95 -13.32
N VAL A 282 9.76 9.21 -12.67
CA VAL A 282 10.76 10.21 -13.06
C VAL A 282 11.60 9.68 -14.20
N ARG A 283 12.10 8.45 -14.10
CA ARG A 283 12.91 7.79 -15.15
C ARG A 283 12.19 7.70 -16.51
N LYS A 284 10.86 7.52 -16.50
CA LYS A 284 10.05 7.46 -17.72
C LYS A 284 9.74 8.82 -18.33
N SER A 285 9.93 9.90 -17.59
CA SER A 285 9.69 11.27 -18.07
C SER A 285 10.93 11.90 -18.74
N GLU A 286 12.12 11.32 -18.59
CA GLU A 286 13.28 11.75 -19.37
C GLU A 286 13.17 11.23 -20.80
N PRO A 287 13.14 12.12 -21.83
CA PRO A 287 13.18 11.67 -23.22
C PRO A 287 14.48 10.91 -23.46
N GLU A 288 14.41 9.71 -24.04
CA GLU A 288 15.58 9.03 -24.58
C GLU A 288 16.30 10.02 -25.52
N THR A 289 17.30 10.70 -24.99
CA THR A 289 18.26 11.44 -25.81
C THR A 289 19.09 10.39 -26.55
N GLY A 290 18.61 10.10 -27.77
CA GLY A 290 19.21 9.15 -28.67
C GLY A 290 20.68 9.47 -28.92
N ALA A 291 21.47 8.40 -28.87
CA ALA A 291 22.78 8.34 -29.44
C ALA A 291 22.67 8.25 -30.96
#